data_8f8b400a6ff9e8b9470bd3c8d538b7cb
#
_entry.id   8f8b400a6ff9e8b9470bd3c8d538b7cb
#
_cell.length_a   1.000
_cell.length_b   1.000
_cell.length_c   1.000
_cell.angle_alpha   90.00
_cell.angle_beta   90.00
_cell.angle_gamma   90.00
#
_symmetry.space_group_name_H-M   'P 1'
#
loop_
_entity.id
_entity.type
_entity.pdbx_description
1 polymer ?
#
loop_
_entity_poly.entity_id
_entity_poly.type
_entity_poly.pdbx_seq_one_letter_code
_entity_poly.pdbx_strand_id
1 'polypeptide(L)'
;MTAGHIIMPLAARCGVKILPVDSEHSAIFQALQGEERRKIDKILLTASGGPFRGRKDLKGLQVEDALKHPNWSMGQKITIDSASMVNKGLEVMEAKWLFGTDLDQIQVVIQPQSVIHSMVQFVDGAVIAQLGTPDMKLPIQYALYYPERRYLGGERLDFAKLGKITFEDPDPETFLGLKYAFYAARIGGSMPTVFNAANERAVSKFLNRKIGFTDIYEIIRYCMDAHQTIADPDIRQILDTEQSVYELIESRW
;
A
#
# COMPACT_ATOMS: atom_id res chain seq x y z
N MET A 1 9.12 -4.03 0.08
CA MET A 1 8.54 -4.29 -1.25
C MET A 1 9.62 -4.69 -2.26
N THR A 2 10.54 -3.82 -2.59
CA THR A 2 11.58 -4.02 -3.60
C THR A 2 12.63 -5.09 -3.24
N ALA A 3 12.90 -5.30 -1.94
CA ALA A 3 13.89 -6.26 -1.42
C ALA A 3 13.26 -7.36 -0.55
N GLY A 4 11.96 -7.64 -0.70
CA GLY A 4 11.27 -8.63 0.13
C GLY A 4 11.87 -10.04 0.00
N HIS A 5 12.29 -10.43 -1.20
CA HIS A 5 12.96 -11.71 -1.49
C HIS A 5 14.32 -11.86 -0.78
N ILE A 6 14.96 -10.75 -0.41
CA ILE A 6 16.23 -10.74 0.36
C ILE A 6 15.94 -10.72 1.87
N ILE A 7 15.06 -9.79 2.29
CA ILE A 7 14.85 -9.48 3.71
C ILE A 7 14.08 -10.59 4.43
N MET A 8 13.00 -11.13 3.82
CA MET A 8 12.18 -12.12 4.49
C MET A 8 12.91 -13.43 4.75
N PRO A 9 13.67 -14.01 3.80
CA PRO A 9 14.51 -15.19 4.09
C PRO A 9 15.62 -14.90 5.09
N LEU A 10 16.22 -13.71 5.05
CA LEU A 10 17.26 -13.31 6.02
C LEU A 10 16.68 -13.25 7.44
N ALA A 11 15.54 -12.61 7.63
CA ALA A 11 14.86 -12.53 8.91
C ALA A 11 14.52 -13.93 9.45
N ALA A 12 14.03 -14.82 8.59
CA ALA A 12 13.74 -16.21 8.97
C ALA A 12 15.00 -16.97 9.41
N ARG A 13 16.11 -16.85 8.65
CA ARG A 13 17.40 -17.48 9.03
C ARG A 13 17.96 -16.95 10.36
N CYS A 14 17.78 -15.67 10.62
CA CYS A 14 18.24 -15.04 11.87
C CYS A 14 17.25 -15.23 13.04
N GLY A 15 16.11 -15.85 12.84
CA GLY A 15 15.07 -16.01 13.87
C GLY A 15 14.46 -14.68 14.32
N VAL A 16 14.54 -13.63 13.50
CA VAL A 16 14.05 -12.29 13.80
C VAL A 16 12.65 -12.09 13.25
N LYS A 17 11.74 -11.55 14.08
CA LYS A 17 10.40 -11.18 13.65
C LYS A 17 10.40 -9.81 13.01
N ILE A 18 9.73 -9.67 11.87
CA ILE A 18 9.39 -8.38 11.27
C ILE A 18 7.99 -8.01 11.75
N LEU A 19 7.87 -6.91 12.49
CA LEU A 19 6.62 -6.39 13.02
C LEU A 19 6.14 -5.24 12.14
N PRO A 20 4.95 -5.33 11.53
CA PRO A 20 4.46 -4.28 10.65
C PRO A 20 4.04 -3.04 11.45
N VAL A 21 4.33 -1.87 10.89
CA VAL A 21 3.93 -0.56 11.44
C VAL A 21 2.87 0.10 10.56
N ASP A 22 2.85 -0.21 9.25
CA ASP A 22 1.77 0.24 8.38
C ASP A 22 0.41 -0.22 8.94
N SER A 23 -0.59 0.67 8.95
CA SER A 23 -1.84 0.46 9.68
C SER A 23 -2.59 -0.79 9.22
N GLU A 24 -2.65 -1.01 7.91
CA GLU A 24 -3.30 -2.17 7.30
C GLU A 24 -2.57 -3.47 7.64
N HIS A 25 -1.26 -3.48 7.54
CA HIS A 25 -0.45 -4.67 7.83
C HIS A 25 -0.41 -4.97 9.33
N SER A 26 -0.40 -3.93 10.17
CA SER A 26 -0.59 -4.09 11.62
C SER A 26 -1.95 -4.71 11.93
N ALA A 27 -3.01 -4.29 11.24
CA ALA A 27 -4.35 -4.86 11.41
C ALA A 27 -4.40 -6.34 11.03
N ILE A 28 -3.83 -6.71 9.88
CA ILE A 28 -3.72 -8.11 9.43
C ILE A 28 -2.91 -8.92 10.45
N PHE A 29 -1.76 -8.39 10.88
CA PHE A 29 -0.92 -9.03 11.90
C PHE A 29 -1.68 -9.27 13.21
N GLN A 30 -2.51 -8.29 13.65
CA GLN A 30 -3.35 -8.43 14.85
C GLN A 30 -4.46 -9.46 14.66
N ALA A 31 -5.09 -9.51 13.48
CA ALA A 31 -6.12 -10.50 13.15
C ALA A 31 -5.56 -11.93 13.11
N LEU A 32 -4.27 -12.09 12.84
CA LEU A 32 -3.58 -13.38 12.77
C LEU A 32 -3.00 -13.85 14.12
N GLN A 33 -3.25 -13.15 15.23
CA GLN A 33 -2.73 -13.57 16.53
C GLN A 33 -3.45 -14.82 17.02
N GLY A 34 -2.69 -15.90 17.23
CA GLY A 34 -3.23 -17.21 17.60
C GLY A 34 -3.67 -18.10 16.43
N GLU A 35 -3.61 -17.56 15.21
CA GLU A 35 -4.05 -18.26 13.99
C GLU A 35 -2.88 -18.78 13.15
N GLU A 36 -3.15 -19.81 12.36
CA GLU A 36 -2.18 -20.36 11.43
C GLU A 36 -2.26 -19.64 10.06
N ARG A 37 -1.15 -19.10 9.58
CA ARG A 37 -1.10 -18.40 8.26
C ARG A 37 -1.58 -19.25 7.09
N ARG A 38 -1.35 -20.57 7.12
CA ARG A 38 -1.83 -21.50 6.09
C ARG A 38 -3.37 -21.62 6.02
N LYS A 39 -4.08 -21.05 6.99
CA LYS A 39 -5.55 -21.02 7.04
C LYS A 39 -6.13 -19.72 6.47
N ILE A 40 -5.29 -18.82 5.98
CA ILE A 40 -5.74 -17.64 5.27
C ILE A 40 -6.37 -18.08 3.93
N ASP A 41 -7.64 -17.74 3.74
CA ASP A 41 -8.30 -17.78 2.43
C ASP A 41 -8.00 -16.50 1.67
N LYS A 42 -8.31 -15.35 2.29
CA LYS A 42 -8.04 -14.01 1.71
C LYS A 42 -7.57 -13.00 2.75
N ILE A 43 -6.72 -12.10 2.32
CA ILE A 43 -6.48 -10.82 2.99
C ILE A 43 -7.41 -9.79 2.33
N LEU A 44 -8.25 -9.15 3.13
CA LEU A 44 -9.13 -8.06 2.71
C LEU A 44 -8.45 -6.74 3.10
N LEU A 45 -7.67 -6.22 2.16
CA LEU A 45 -6.87 -5.00 2.36
C LEU A 45 -7.76 -3.78 2.13
N THR A 46 -8.04 -3.01 3.18
CA THR A 46 -8.93 -1.86 3.08
C THR A 46 -8.22 -0.61 2.58
N ALA A 47 -8.95 0.26 1.89
CA ALA A 47 -8.51 1.56 1.45
C ALA A 47 -9.61 2.60 1.66
N SER A 48 -9.26 3.87 1.92
CA SER A 48 -10.24 4.97 1.97
C SER A 48 -10.86 5.28 0.59
N GLY A 49 -10.13 4.93 -0.48
CA GLY A 49 -10.43 5.33 -1.86
C GLY A 49 -9.85 6.69 -2.25
N GLY A 50 -9.18 7.38 -1.31
CA GLY A 50 -8.55 8.68 -1.55
C GLY A 50 -9.54 9.83 -1.79
N PRO A 51 -9.03 11.05 -2.06
CA PRO A 51 -9.86 12.24 -2.24
C PRO A 51 -10.71 12.23 -3.52
N PHE A 52 -10.37 11.38 -4.49
CA PHE A 52 -11.03 11.33 -5.78
C PHE A 52 -11.98 10.14 -5.93
N ARG A 53 -12.31 9.44 -4.84
CA ARG A 53 -13.24 8.31 -4.85
C ARG A 53 -14.54 8.68 -5.58
N GLY A 54 -14.95 7.81 -6.52
CA GLY A 54 -16.16 8.02 -7.37
C GLY A 54 -15.95 8.92 -8.57
N ARG A 55 -14.81 9.60 -8.72
CA ARG A 55 -14.47 10.36 -9.93
C ARG A 55 -14.08 9.41 -11.06
N LYS A 56 -14.48 9.79 -12.30
CA LYS A 56 -14.10 9.05 -13.52
C LYS A 56 -13.12 9.84 -14.40
N ASP A 57 -13.09 11.16 -14.27
CA ASP A 57 -12.12 12.00 -14.97
C ASP A 57 -11.15 12.62 -13.97
N LEU A 58 -9.88 12.33 -14.15
CA LEU A 58 -8.77 12.81 -13.30
C LEU A 58 -7.95 13.89 -14.00
N LYS A 59 -8.37 14.35 -15.18
CA LYS A 59 -7.66 15.42 -15.91
C LYS A 59 -7.79 16.76 -15.20
N GLY A 60 -6.73 17.56 -15.27
CA GLY A 60 -6.72 18.92 -14.74
C GLY A 60 -6.73 19.05 -13.21
N LEU A 61 -6.60 17.92 -12.48
CA LEU A 61 -6.49 17.93 -11.03
C LEU A 61 -5.21 18.64 -10.60
N GLN A 62 -5.36 19.55 -9.63
CA GLN A 62 -4.25 20.30 -9.06
C GLN A 62 -3.70 19.64 -7.82
N VAL A 63 -2.50 20.03 -7.43
CA VAL A 63 -1.83 19.52 -6.21
C VAL A 63 -2.73 19.69 -4.98
N GLU A 64 -3.37 20.85 -4.86
CA GLU A 64 -4.26 21.19 -3.74
C GLU A 64 -5.48 20.29 -3.65
N ASP A 65 -5.98 19.77 -4.78
CA ASP A 65 -7.11 18.85 -4.81
C ASP A 65 -6.66 17.47 -4.31
N ALA A 66 -5.50 17.02 -4.76
CA ALA A 66 -4.95 15.71 -4.41
C ALA A 66 -4.47 15.63 -2.95
N LEU A 67 -4.10 16.76 -2.34
CA LEU A 67 -3.67 16.83 -0.94
C LEU A 67 -4.82 16.83 0.08
N LYS A 68 -6.09 16.88 -0.36
CA LYS A 68 -7.27 16.88 0.53
C LYS A 68 -7.72 15.47 0.88
N HIS A 69 -6.91 14.73 1.67
CA HIS A 69 -7.33 13.40 2.12
C HIS A 69 -8.51 13.47 3.09
N PRO A 70 -9.58 12.65 2.93
CA PRO A 70 -10.81 12.79 3.71
C PRO A 70 -10.67 12.42 5.20
N ASN A 71 -9.80 11.48 5.55
CA ASN A 71 -9.74 10.90 6.90
C ASN A 71 -8.39 11.01 7.59
N TRP A 72 -7.29 11.08 6.83
CA TRP A 72 -5.93 11.05 7.37
C TRP A 72 -5.22 12.38 7.16
N SER A 73 -4.47 12.80 8.17
CA SER A 73 -3.48 13.87 8.05
C SER A 73 -2.11 13.24 7.86
N MET A 74 -1.56 13.34 6.66
CA MET A 74 -0.34 12.64 6.26
C MET A 74 0.63 13.58 5.54
N GLY A 75 1.85 13.09 5.31
CA GLY A 75 2.81 13.78 4.45
C GLY A 75 2.32 13.90 3.00
N GLN A 76 2.85 14.86 2.27
CA GLN A 76 2.40 15.17 0.91
C GLN A 76 2.53 13.97 -0.04
N LYS A 77 3.67 13.28 -0.02
CA LYS A 77 3.93 12.15 -0.92
C LYS A 77 2.90 11.03 -0.77
N ILE A 78 2.70 10.54 0.45
CA ILE A 78 1.75 9.44 0.72
C ILE A 78 0.31 9.87 0.44
N THR A 79 -0.02 11.16 0.57
CA THR A 79 -1.35 11.69 0.24
C THR A 79 -1.60 11.60 -1.27
N ILE A 80 -0.60 11.90 -2.12
CA ILE A 80 -0.69 11.71 -3.57
C ILE A 80 -0.76 10.22 -3.91
N ASP A 81 0.01 9.37 -3.24
CA ASP A 81 -0.06 7.91 -3.43
C ASP A 81 -1.44 7.34 -3.08
N SER A 82 -2.08 7.87 -2.03
CA SER A 82 -3.46 7.53 -1.70
C SER A 82 -4.44 7.99 -2.79
N ALA A 83 -4.27 9.23 -3.28
CA ALA A 83 -5.12 9.80 -4.34
C ALA A 83 -5.03 9.02 -5.67
N SER A 84 -3.87 8.46 -5.98
CA SER A 84 -3.61 7.66 -7.18
C SER A 84 -3.83 6.15 -7.01
N MET A 85 -4.14 5.69 -5.80
CA MET A 85 -4.19 4.27 -5.40
C MET A 85 -2.85 3.53 -5.54
N VAL A 86 -1.75 4.24 -5.74
CA VAL A 86 -0.39 3.65 -5.72
C VAL A 86 -0.05 3.16 -4.32
N ASN A 87 -0.39 3.92 -3.27
CA ASN A 87 -0.14 3.47 -1.89
C ASN A 87 -0.74 2.09 -1.64
N LYS A 88 -2.01 1.88 -2.00
CA LYS A 88 -2.67 0.59 -1.84
C LYS A 88 -2.00 -0.51 -2.67
N GLY A 89 -1.48 -0.17 -3.84
CA GLY A 89 -0.69 -1.07 -4.65
C GLY A 89 0.64 -1.48 -3.98
N LEU A 90 1.33 -0.55 -3.35
CA LEU A 90 2.54 -0.82 -2.57
C LEU A 90 2.24 -1.73 -1.37
N GLU A 91 1.13 -1.48 -0.70
CA GLU A 91 0.65 -2.30 0.42
C GLU A 91 0.27 -3.73 0.01
N VAL A 92 -0.26 -3.94 -1.20
CA VAL A 92 -0.47 -5.29 -1.77
C VAL A 92 0.85 -6.06 -1.84
N MET A 93 1.91 -5.42 -2.34
CA MET A 93 3.25 -6.04 -2.39
C MET A 93 3.81 -6.32 -0.99
N GLU A 94 3.56 -5.43 -0.05
CA GLU A 94 3.98 -5.58 1.34
C GLU A 94 3.25 -6.76 2.01
N ALA A 95 1.94 -6.87 1.85
CA ALA A 95 1.14 -7.97 2.37
C ALA A 95 1.63 -9.33 1.85
N LYS A 96 1.91 -9.42 0.54
CA LYS A 96 2.50 -10.63 -0.06
C LYS A 96 3.75 -11.09 0.68
N TRP A 97 4.68 -10.18 0.97
CA TRP A 97 5.94 -10.52 1.63
C TRP A 97 5.79 -10.80 3.12
N LEU A 98 5.06 -9.94 3.84
CA LEU A 98 4.93 -10.05 5.29
C LEU A 98 4.15 -11.30 5.72
N PHE A 99 3.12 -11.67 4.96
CA PHE A 99 2.23 -12.77 5.33
C PHE A 99 2.44 -14.05 4.53
N GLY A 100 3.25 -13.98 3.45
CA GLY A 100 3.55 -15.14 2.61
C GLY A 100 2.34 -15.62 1.82
N THR A 101 1.45 -14.69 1.43
CA THR A 101 0.24 -14.98 0.64
C THR A 101 0.49 -14.76 -0.84
N ASP A 102 -0.26 -15.47 -1.68
CA ASP A 102 -0.29 -15.20 -3.11
C ASP A 102 -1.08 -13.93 -3.42
N LEU A 103 -0.78 -13.31 -4.54
CA LEU A 103 -1.47 -12.07 -4.96
C LEU A 103 -2.97 -12.28 -5.16
N ASP A 104 -3.39 -13.46 -5.56
CA ASP A 104 -4.81 -13.80 -5.78
C ASP A 104 -5.56 -13.99 -4.46
N GLN A 105 -4.85 -14.12 -3.34
CA GLN A 105 -5.41 -14.11 -1.99
C GLN A 105 -5.53 -12.69 -1.41
N ILE A 106 -5.07 -11.65 -2.10
CA ILE A 106 -5.13 -10.26 -1.62
C ILE A 106 -6.22 -9.52 -2.39
N GLN A 107 -7.31 -9.21 -1.73
CA GLN A 107 -8.42 -8.44 -2.26
C GLN A 107 -8.42 -7.03 -1.67
N VAL A 108 -8.38 -6.01 -2.51
CA VAL A 108 -8.55 -4.62 -2.08
C VAL A 108 -10.03 -4.30 -1.95
N VAL A 109 -10.42 -3.65 -0.85
CA VAL A 109 -11.80 -3.25 -0.56
C VAL A 109 -11.80 -1.78 -0.15
N ILE A 110 -12.64 -0.97 -0.75
CA ILE A 110 -12.81 0.44 -0.35
C ILE A 110 -13.70 0.50 0.89
N GLN A 111 -13.20 1.12 1.95
CA GLN A 111 -13.93 1.37 3.20
C GLN A 111 -13.79 2.87 3.54
N PRO A 112 -14.74 3.71 3.09
CA PRO A 112 -14.59 5.17 3.09
C PRO A 112 -14.41 5.79 4.47
N GLN A 113 -14.96 5.18 5.52
CA GLN A 113 -14.85 5.70 6.89
C GLN A 113 -13.46 5.49 7.51
N SER A 114 -12.62 4.62 6.92
CA SER A 114 -11.25 4.30 7.36
C SER A 114 -11.15 3.88 8.83
N VAL A 115 -12.16 3.16 9.33
CA VAL A 115 -12.20 2.65 10.71
C VAL A 115 -11.88 1.15 10.79
N ILE A 116 -12.05 0.41 9.69
CA ILE A 116 -11.54 -0.95 9.53
C ILE A 116 -10.20 -0.84 8.82
N HIS A 117 -9.12 -1.18 9.52
CA HIS A 117 -7.78 -1.02 8.96
C HIS A 117 -7.33 -2.19 8.09
N SER A 118 -7.92 -3.31 8.16
CA SER A 118 -7.94 -4.48 7.25
C SER A 118 -8.52 -5.70 7.95
N MET A 119 -8.74 -6.77 7.17
CA MET A 119 -9.39 -7.99 7.63
C MET A 119 -8.69 -9.21 7.05
N VAL A 120 -8.84 -10.34 7.73
CA VAL A 120 -8.43 -11.66 7.25
C VAL A 120 -9.65 -12.56 7.18
N GLN A 121 -9.90 -13.15 6.02
CA GLN A 121 -10.87 -14.21 5.83
C GLN A 121 -10.15 -15.55 5.91
N PHE A 122 -10.69 -16.47 6.70
CA PHE A 122 -10.15 -17.82 6.88
C PHE A 122 -10.89 -18.84 6.04
N VAL A 123 -10.29 -20.02 5.88
CA VAL A 123 -10.83 -21.12 5.05
C VAL A 123 -12.20 -21.65 5.51
N ASP A 124 -12.61 -21.38 6.74
CA ASP A 124 -13.95 -21.70 7.27
C ASP A 124 -14.98 -20.60 7.00
N GLY A 125 -14.56 -19.51 6.34
CA GLY A 125 -15.40 -18.35 6.04
C GLY A 125 -15.46 -17.29 7.13
N ALA A 126 -14.82 -17.50 8.29
CA ALA A 126 -14.74 -16.47 9.32
C ALA A 126 -13.91 -15.26 8.84
N VAL A 127 -14.32 -14.06 9.21
CA VAL A 127 -13.57 -12.83 8.93
C VAL A 127 -13.22 -12.14 10.25
N ILE A 128 -11.92 -11.92 10.48
CA ILE A 128 -11.42 -11.18 11.64
C ILE A 128 -10.89 -9.83 11.16
N ALA A 129 -11.34 -8.75 11.79
CA ALA A 129 -10.98 -7.38 11.45
C ALA A 129 -10.41 -6.64 12.66
N GLN A 130 -9.43 -5.77 12.43
CA GLN A 130 -9.02 -4.81 13.44
C GLN A 130 -9.62 -3.44 13.10
N LEU A 131 -10.26 -2.83 14.09
CA LEU A 131 -10.89 -1.52 14.01
C LEU A 131 -10.19 -0.55 14.93
N GLY A 132 -10.14 0.72 14.51
CA GLY A 132 -9.57 1.82 15.29
C GLY A 132 -9.86 3.17 14.66
N THR A 133 -9.56 4.24 15.39
CA THR A 133 -9.49 5.58 14.82
C THR A 133 -8.29 5.68 13.89
N PRO A 134 -8.31 6.52 12.83
CA PRO A 134 -7.19 6.68 11.90
C PRO A 134 -6.03 7.44 12.55
N ASP A 135 -5.23 6.75 13.36
CA ASP A 135 -4.08 7.28 14.07
C ASP A 135 -2.93 6.26 14.07
N MET A 136 -1.77 6.64 13.53
CA MET A 136 -0.58 5.79 13.48
C MET A 136 0.02 5.45 14.84
N LYS A 137 -0.34 6.15 15.91
CA LYS A 137 0.15 5.83 17.27
C LYS A 137 -0.19 4.40 17.69
N LEU A 138 -1.38 3.89 17.29
CA LEU A 138 -1.79 2.53 17.63
C LEU A 138 -0.88 1.47 17.01
N PRO A 139 -0.69 1.40 15.69
CA PRO A 139 0.18 0.39 15.09
C PRO A 139 1.64 0.56 15.50
N ILE A 140 2.14 1.79 15.65
CA ILE A 140 3.51 2.05 16.14
C ILE A 140 3.68 1.51 17.56
N GLN A 141 2.77 1.85 18.48
CA GLN A 141 2.82 1.37 19.85
C GLN A 141 2.74 -0.15 19.92
N TYR A 142 1.84 -0.75 19.14
CA TYR A 142 1.70 -2.21 19.14
C TYR A 142 2.97 -2.91 18.64
N ALA A 143 3.62 -2.40 17.61
CA ALA A 143 4.89 -2.95 17.12
C ALA A 143 6.02 -2.84 18.17
N LEU A 144 6.09 -1.73 18.90
CA LEU A 144 7.13 -1.49 19.91
C LEU A 144 6.95 -2.34 21.18
N TYR A 145 5.72 -2.62 21.59
CA TYR A 145 5.42 -3.34 22.83
C TYR A 145 4.95 -4.78 22.62
N TYR A 146 4.85 -5.23 21.37
CA TYR A 146 4.39 -6.59 21.08
C TYR A 146 5.12 -7.65 21.91
N PRO A 147 4.42 -8.64 22.52
CA PRO A 147 2.98 -8.95 22.35
C PRO A 147 2.04 -8.21 23.33
N GLU A 148 2.53 -7.30 24.14
CA GLU A 148 1.75 -6.60 25.16
C GLU A 148 0.91 -5.47 24.53
N ARG A 149 -0.32 -5.31 25.06
CA ARG A 149 -1.13 -4.12 24.80
C ARG A 149 -0.96 -3.13 25.93
N ARG A 150 -0.55 -1.90 25.59
CA ARG A 150 -0.35 -0.82 26.55
C ARG A 150 -1.45 0.22 26.41
N TYR A 151 -1.71 0.95 27.50
CA TYR A 151 -2.65 2.08 27.43
C TYR A 151 -2.15 3.11 26.41
N LEU A 152 -3.06 3.54 25.53
CA LEU A 152 -2.85 4.61 24.58
C LEU A 152 -3.94 5.66 24.80
N GLY A 153 -3.56 6.90 25.12
CA GLY A 153 -4.48 8.03 25.21
C GLY A 153 -5.11 8.37 23.86
N GLY A 154 -6.14 9.22 23.85
CA GLY A 154 -6.81 9.68 22.64
C GLY A 154 -8.21 9.12 22.46
N GLU A 155 -8.82 9.45 21.32
CA GLU A 155 -10.18 9.03 20.98
C GLU A 155 -10.30 7.52 20.86
N ARG A 156 -11.49 7.03 21.20
CA ARG A 156 -11.90 5.64 20.95
C ARG A 156 -13.03 5.64 19.91
N LEU A 157 -13.17 4.53 19.19
CA LEU A 157 -14.33 4.37 18.33
C LEU A 157 -15.61 4.40 19.17
N ASP A 158 -16.51 5.27 18.75
CA ASP A 158 -17.88 5.34 19.25
C ASP A 158 -18.80 4.77 18.16
N PHE A 159 -19.25 3.54 18.33
CA PHE A 159 -20.09 2.86 17.36
C PHE A 159 -21.46 3.51 17.18
N ALA A 160 -21.98 4.18 18.20
CA ALA A 160 -23.24 4.90 18.08
C ALA A 160 -23.10 6.15 17.18
N LYS A 161 -21.98 6.87 17.27
CA LYS A 161 -21.66 7.99 16.37
C LYS A 161 -21.30 7.52 14.98
N LEU A 162 -20.56 6.43 14.86
CA LEU A 162 -20.16 5.85 13.57
C LEU A 162 -21.41 5.41 12.77
N GLY A 163 -22.40 4.84 13.42
CA GLY A 163 -23.69 4.45 12.86
C GLY A 163 -23.60 3.33 11.81
N LYS A 164 -22.96 3.58 10.67
CA LYS A 164 -22.83 2.59 9.58
C LYS A 164 -21.41 2.54 9.01
N ILE A 165 -21.03 1.37 8.54
CA ILE A 165 -19.82 1.11 7.77
C ILE A 165 -20.26 0.65 6.38
N THR A 166 -19.55 1.14 5.34
CA THR A 166 -19.86 0.82 3.96
C THR A 166 -18.63 0.28 3.24
N PHE A 167 -18.87 -0.55 2.24
CA PHE A 167 -17.83 -1.13 1.40
C PHE A 167 -18.17 -0.89 -0.06
N GLU A 168 -17.12 -0.70 -0.86
CA GLU A 168 -17.20 -0.53 -2.32
C GLU A 168 -16.05 -1.31 -2.98
N ASP A 169 -16.22 -1.66 -4.24
CA ASP A 169 -15.11 -2.19 -5.03
C ASP A 169 -14.16 -1.07 -5.45
N PRO A 170 -12.85 -1.34 -5.53
CA PRO A 170 -11.91 -0.40 -6.11
C PRO A 170 -12.17 -0.23 -7.62
N ASP A 171 -11.81 0.96 -8.16
CA ASP A 171 -11.91 1.25 -9.59
C ASP A 171 -10.50 1.26 -10.23
N PRO A 172 -9.95 0.11 -10.62
CA PRO A 172 -8.61 0.02 -11.19
C PRO A 172 -8.50 0.56 -12.62
N GLU A 173 -9.63 0.82 -13.28
CA GLU A 173 -9.63 1.39 -14.63
C GLU A 173 -9.48 2.92 -14.60
N THR A 174 -9.97 3.57 -13.55
CA THR A 174 -9.75 5.00 -13.32
C THR A 174 -8.46 5.25 -12.55
N PHE A 175 -8.20 4.46 -11.50
CA PHE A 175 -7.02 4.59 -10.64
C PHE A 175 -5.96 3.56 -11.01
N LEU A 176 -5.22 3.83 -12.07
CA LEU A 176 -4.27 2.88 -12.68
C LEU A 176 -3.13 2.47 -11.76
N GLY A 177 -2.85 3.24 -10.69
CA GLY A 177 -1.80 2.92 -9.73
C GLY A 177 -1.95 1.53 -9.12
N LEU A 178 -3.17 1.14 -8.75
CA LEU A 178 -3.44 -0.21 -8.22
C LEU A 178 -3.23 -1.29 -9.27
N LYS A 179 -3.71 -1.07 -10.50
CA LYS A 179 -3.55 -2.00 -11.63
C LYS A 179 -2.08 -2.25 -11.96
N TYR A 180 -1.28 -1.19 -12.03
CA TYR A 180 0.15 -1.27 -12.32
C TYR A 180 0.94 -1.94 -11.19
N ALA A 181 0.54 -1.72 -9.94
CA ALA A 181 1.14 -2.40 -8.81
C ALA A 181 0.93 -3.92 -8.85
N PHE A 182 -0.30 -4.39 -9.11
CA PHE A 182 -0.56 -5.81 -9.30
C PHE A 182 0.25 -6.39 -10.46
N TYR A 183 0.34 -5.67 -11.57
CA TYR A 183 1.15 -6.08 -12.72
C TYR A 183 2.63 -6.20 -12.32
N ALA A 184 3.21 -5.19 -11.67
CA ALA A 184 4.59 -5.22 -11.20
C ALA A 184 4.85 -6.36 -10.21
N ALA A 185 3.92 -6.60 -9.29
CA ALA A 185 4.01 -7.67 -8.29
C ALA A 185 3.92 -9.08 -8.92
N ARG A 186 3.16 -9.25 -10.01
CA ARG A 186 3.06 -10.52 -10.77
C ARG A 186 4.33 -10.82 -11.55
N ILE A 187 4.94 -9.81 -12.18
CA ILE A 187 6.24 -9.96 -12.85
C ILE A 187 7.31 -10.29 -11.80
N GLY A 188 7.33 -9.58 -10.68
CA GLY A 188 8.33 -9.77 -9.63
C GLY A 188 9.73 -9.25 -10.03
N GLY A 189 10.77 -9.85 -9.45
CA GLY A 189 12.15 -9.44 -9.70
C GLY A 189 12.38 -7.95 -9.43
N SER A 190 13.02 -7.25 -10.38
CA SER A 190 13.28 -5.81 -10.30
C SER A 190 12.07 -4.92 -10.66
N MET A 191 10.96 -5.47 -11.19
CA MET A 191 9.81 -4.66 -11.62
C MET A 191 9.14 -3.87 -10.48
N PRO A 192 8.98 -4.39 -9.24
CA PRO A 192 8.54 -3.58 -8.10
C PRO A 192 9.44 -2.38 -7.80
N THR A 193 10.76 -2.49 -8.03
CA THR A 193 11.69 -1.36 -7.90
C THR A 193 11.39 -0.30 -8.92
N VAL A 194 11.18 -0.69 -10.18
CA VAL A 194 10.83 0.25 -11.26
C VAL A 194 9.52 0.98 -10.95
N PHE A 195 8.48 0.24 -10.55
CA PHE A 195 7.20 0.82 -10.18
C PHE A 195 7.35 1.86 -9.06
N ASN A 196 8.07 1.53 -7.99
CA ASN A 196 8.28 2.44 -6.87
C ASN A 196 9.11 3.66 -7.27
N ALA A 197 10.25 3.47 -7.93
CA ALA A 197 11.13 4.55 -8.36
C ALA A 197 10.42 5.53 -9.32
N ALA A 198 9.66 4.98 -10.28
CA ALA A 198 8.89 5.80 -11.20
C ALA A 198 7.83 6.64 -10.46
N ASN A 199 7.12 6.04 -9.51
CA ASN A 199 6.16 6.77 -8.67
C ASN A 199 6.83 7.86 -7.84
N GLU A 200 7.95 7.58 -7.17
CA GLU A 200 8.69 8.57 -6.37
C GLU A 200 9.02 9.83 -7.20
N ARG A 201 9.57 9.66 -8.40
CA ARG A 201 9.91 10.79 -9.27
C ARG A 201 8.69 11.48 -9.86
N ALA A 202 7.68 10.73 -10.29
CA ALA A 202 6.45 11.28 -10.84
C ALA A 202 5.70 12.13 -9.79
N VAL A 203 5.55 11.62 -8.57
CA VAL A 203 4.92 12.36 -7.47
C VAL A 203 5.71 13.62 -7.13
N SER A 204 7.05 13.55 -7.08
CA SER A 204 7.89 14.73 -6.88
C SER A 204 7.68 15.79 -7.97
N LYS A 205 7.64 15.38 -9.26
CA LYS A 205 7.37 16.30 -10.37
C LYS A 205 5.95 16.90 -10.31
N PHE A 206 4.94 16.12 -9.94
CA PHE A 206 3.58 16.61 -9.75
C PHE A 206 3.50 17.64 -8.61
N LEU A 207 4.06 17.35 -7.44
CA LEU A 207 4.09 18.28 -6.31
C LEU A 207 4.79 19.59 -6.66
N ASN A 208 5.81 19.54 -7.53
CA ASN A 208 6.49 20.71 -8.08
C ASN A 208 5.81 21.31 -9.32
N ARG A 209 4.59 20.89 -9.67
CA ARG A 209 3.76 21.40 -10.78
C ARG A 209 4.44 21.29 -12.15
N LYS A 210 5.35 20.35 -12.34
CA LYS A 210 6.05 20.11 -13.61
C LYS A 210 5.24 19.21 -14.54
N ILE A 211 4.34 18.40 -13.98
CA ILE A 211 3.45 17.47 -14.71
C ILE A 211 2.04 17.51 -14.13
N GLY A 212 1.05 17.01 -14.88
CA GLY A 212 -0.32 16.80 -14.42
C GLY A 212 -0.48 15.51 -13.59
N PHE A 213 -1.65 15.36 -12.93
CA PHE A 213 -1.92 14.21 -12.08
C PHE A 213 -1.89 12.88 -12.86
N THR A 214 -2.47 12.86 -14.05
CA THR A 214 -2.54 11.65 -14.89
C THR A 214 -1.18 11.24 -15.45
N ASP A 215 -0.24 12.19 -15.57
CA ASP A 215 1.11 11.91 -16.06
C ASP A 215 1.88 10.99 -15.08
N ILE A 216 1.48 10.95 -13.80
CA ILE A 216 2.02 9.99 -12.83
C ILE A 216 1.87 8.56 -13.37
N TYR A 217 0.69 8.21 -13.86
CA TYR A 217 0.44 6.88 -14.42
C TYR A 217 1.19 6.64 -15.74
N GLU A 218 1.32 7.67 -16.56
CA GLU A 218 2.05 7.58 -17.83
C GLU A 218 3.54 7.32 -17.60
N ILE A 219 4.14 8.02 -16.64
CA ILE A 219 5.54 7.84 -16.25
C ILE A 219 5.76 6.44 -15.69
N ILE A 220 4.90 5.99 -14.77
CA ILE A 220 5.02 4.64 -14.19
C ILE A 220 4.96 3.59 -15.30
N ARG A 221 3.96 3.65 -16.17
CA ARG A 221 3.80 2.71 -17.27
C ARG A 221 5.01 2.72 -18.20
N TYR A 222 5.43 3.92 -18.63
CA TYR A 222 6.57 4.06 -19.53
C TYR A 222 7.85 3.43 -18.97
N CYS A 223 8.16 3.68 -17.70
CA CYS A 223 9.33 3.08 -17.07
C CYS A 223 9.23 1.56 -16.98
N MET A 224 8.04 1.03 -16.67
CA MET A 224 7.80 -0.41 -16.61
C MET A 224 7.93 -1.07 -17.98
N ASP A 225 7.40 -0.43 -19.04
CA ASP A 225 7.46 -0.94 -20.42
C ASP A 225 8.89 -0.91 -20.98
N ALA A 226 9.71 0.07 -20.58
CA ALA A 226 11.10 0.22 -21.03
C ALA A 226 12.10 -0.70 -20.30
N HIS A 227 11.71 -1.29 -19.17
CA HIS A 227 12.63 -2.03 -18.31
C HIS A 227 12.74 -3.51 -18.67
N GLN A 228 13.98 -4.01 -18.70
CA GLN A 228 14.25 -5.45 -18.76
C GLN A 228 14.35 -6.04 -17.35
N THR A 229 13.39 -6.85 -16.98
CA THR A 229 13.28 -7.39 -15.61
C THR A 229 14.45 -8.31 -15.27
N ILE A 230 15.12 -8.03 -14.15
CA ILE A 230 16.08 -8.91 -13.49
C ILE A 230 15.29 -9.80 -12.54
N ALA A 231 15.35 -11.13 -12.74
CA ALA A 231 14.48 -12.08 -12.04
C ALA A 231 14.75 -12.15 -10.52
N ASP A 232 16.01 -12.13 -10.12
CA ASP A 232 16.44 -12.21 -8.70
C ASP A 232 17.52 -11.14 -8.44
N PRO A 233 17.13 -9.86 -8.33
CA PRO A 233 18.09 -8.77 -8.21
C PRO A 233 18.72 -8.75 -6.82
N ASP A 234 20.03 -8.62 -6.77
CA ASP A 234 20.75 -8.30 -5.54
C ASP A 234 20.54 -6.83 -5.13
N ILE A 235 21.07 -6.45 -3.95
CA ILE A 235 20.92 -5.07 -3.41
C ILE A 235 21.48 -4.03 -4.38
N ARG A 236 22.64 -4.30 -5.01
CA ARG A 236 23.26 -3.39 -5.97
C ARG A 236 22.39 -3.21 -7.20
N GLN A 237 21.91 -4.32 -7.77
CA GLN A 237 21.01 -4.29 -8.93
C GLN A 237 19.70 -3.58 -8.64
N ILE A 238 19.16 -3.67 -7.41
CA ILE A 238 17.99 -2.89 -6.98
C ILE A 238 18.30 -1.39 -7.02
N LEU A 239 19.43 -0.96 -6.45
CA LEU A 239 19.84 0.46 -6.42
C LEU A 239 20.17 0.98 -7.82
N ASP A 240 20.86 0.19 -8.64
CA ASP A 240 21.19 0.54 -10.03
C ASP A 240 19.90 0.67 -10.87
N THR A 241 18.91 -0.21 -10.65
CA THR A 241 17.58 -0.13 -11.28
C THR A 241 16.86 1.15 -10.91
N GLU A 242 16.82 1.50 -9.62
CA GLU A 242 16.22 2.75 -9.15
C GLU A 242 16.86 3.96 -9.81
N GLN A 243 18.20 4.03 -9.82
CA GLN A 243 18.95 5.12 -10.42
C GLN A 243 18.68 5.24 -11.94
N SER A 244 18.66 4.12 -12.64
CA SER A 244 18.37 4.09 -14.09
C SER A 244 16.96 4.61 -14.40
N VAL A 245 15.97 4.30 -13.56
CA VAL A 245 14.60 4.83 -13.70
C VAL A 245 14.60 6.35 -13.49
N TYR A 246 15.33 6.84 -12.49
CA TYR A 246 15.43 8.28 -12.26
C TYR A 246 16.05 9.00 -13.47
N GLU A 247 17.13 8.50 -14.02
CA GLU A 247 17.79 9.07 -15.21
C GLU A 247 16.87 9.04 -16.43
N LEU A 248 16.14 7.95 -16.64
CA LEU A 248 15.17 7.82 -17.73
C LEU A 248 14.08 8.89 -17.64
N ILE A 249 13.54 9.14 -16.44
CA ILE A 249 12.51 10.15 -16.23
C ILE A 249 13.07 11.56 -16.43
N GLU A 250 14.24 11.88 -15.87
CA GLU A 250 14.85 13.21 -16.01
C GLU A 250 15.24 13.53 -17.46
N SER A 251 15.46 12.51 -18.30
CA SER A 251 15.76 12.72 -19.73
C SER A 251 14.54 13.09 -20.58
N ARG A 252 13.31 12.89 -20.04
CA ARG A 252 12.08 13.01 -20.84
C ARG A 252 11.04 13.98 -20.27
N TRP A 253 10.92 14.14 -18.96
CA TRP A 253 9.93 15.00 -18.28
C TRP A 253 10.54 16.18 -17.49
#